data_6c4fb11d89c47d0cacc62cf3d28df83e
#
_entry.id   6c4fb11d89c47d0cacc62cf3d28df83e
#
_cell.length_a   1.000
_cell.length_b   1.000
_cell.length_c   1.000
_cell.angle_alpha   90.00
_cell.angle_beta   90.00
_cell.angle_gamma   90.00
#
_symmetry.space_group_name_H-M   'P 1'
#
loop_
_entity.id
_entity.type
_entity.pdbx_description
1 polymer ?
#
loop_
_entity_poly.entity_id
_entity_poly.type
_entity_poly.pdbx_seq_one_letter_code
_entity_poly.pdbx_strand_id
1 'polypeptide(L)'
;MHPGPILFCGDPHGQWQHIIDAAEQTRARAVILLGDLEPARPLHIELEAIWERVWFIHGNHDTDHADNFANVWHPELAERHIHGRVVTLPCGTRVAGLGGVFRGAVWYPKDAQEPKFRNRKDHAHVTPRQDRWQGSVHLKHWSSIYPDELEQLAALQSDILITHEAPGYHEHGFNELDSLARRMGVRMTVHGHQHDNIDSSAQWDAQGFKSFGVGLRGVMALDAQAQEPEQVRTLVVGMLDEVRAGREKW
;
A
#
# COMPACT_ATOMS: atom_id res chain seq x y z
N MET A 1 -16.82 -0.16 19.11
CA MET A 1 -15.84 -0.83 18.21
C MET A 1 -16.63 -1.51 17.10
N HIS A 2 -16.32 -1.28 15.83
CA HIS A 2 -16.95 -1.98 14.70
C HIS A 2 -16.48 -3.44 14.67
N PRO A 3 -17.39 -4.43 14.61
CA PRO A 3 -17.05 -5.85 14.73
C PRO A 3 -16.64 -6.50 13.40
N GLY A 4 -16.74 -5.77 12.28
CA GLY A 4 -16.52 -6.28 10.94
C GLY A 4 -15.05 -6.56 10.59
N PRO A 5 -14.74 -6.85 9.32
CA PRO A 5 -13.40 -7.16 8.83
C PRO A 5 -12.46 -5.95 8.83
N ILE A 6 -11.18 -6.21 8.54
CA ILE A 6 -10.25 -5.22 8.00
C ILE A 6 -10.42 -5.23 6.48
N LEU A 7 -10.65 -4.08 5.86
CA LEU A 7 -10.70 -3.95 4.40
C LEU A 7 -9.38 -3.44 3.87
N PHE A 8 -8.94 -4.02 2.75
CA PHE A 8 -7.82 -3.54 1.94
C PHE A 8 -8.36 -3.12 0.59
N CYS A 9 -8.04 -1.90 0.17
CA CYS A 9 -8.60 -1.27 -1.02
C CYS A 9 -7.47 -0.90 -1.97
N GLY A 10 -7.47 -1.49 -3.17
CA GLY A 10 -6.45 -1.29 -4.20
C GLY A 10 -6.80 -0.12 -5.12
N ASP A 11 -5.84 0.75 -5.34
CA ASP A 11 -5.74 1.72 -6.43
C ASP A 11 -7.09 2.43 -6.75
N PRO A 12 -7.66 3.20 -5.83
CA PRO A 12 -8.99 3.80 -6.00
C PRO A 12 -9.05 4.87 -7.10
N HIS A 13 -7.94 5.54 -7.43
CA HIS A 13 -7.86 6.60 -8.43
C HIS A 13 -9.06 7.57 -8.34
N GLY A 14 -9.26 8.17 -7.16
CA GLY A 14 -10.32 9.15 -6.90
C GLY A 14 -11.75 8.58 -6.86
N GLN A 15 -11.92 7.26 -6.87
CA GLN A 15 -13.24 6.62 -6.76
C GLN A 15 -13.44 6.05 -5.36
N TRP A 16 -14.39 6.59 -4.60
CA TRP A 16 -14.53 6.31 -3.16
C TRP A 16 -15.80 5.56 -2.79
N GLN A 17 -16.89 5.69 -3.58
CA GLN A 17 -18.21 5.24 -3.16
C GLN A 17 -18.25 3.74 -2.86
N HIS A 18 -17.62 2.91 -3.69
CA HIS A 18 -17.57 1.45 -3.48
C HIS A 18 -16.83 1.07 -2.18
N ILE A 19 -15.82 1.86 -1.77
CA ILE A 19 -15.08 1.67 -0.52
C ILE A 19 -15.96 2.04 0.68
N ILE A 20 -16.65 3.18 0.58
CA ILE A 20 -17.59 3.66 1.61
C ILE A 20 -18.69 2.62 1.80
N ASP A 21 -19.32 2.18 0.71
CA ASP A 21 -20.40 1.19 0.73
C ASP A 21 -19.93 -0.14 1.36
N ALA A 22 -18.77 -0.64 0.95
CA ALA A 22 -18.19 -1.87 1.51
C ALA A 22 -17.91 -1.72 3.02
N ALA A 23 -17.34 -0.58 3.43
CA ALA A 23 -17.03 -0.32 4.84
C ALA A 23 -18.28 -0.25 5.71
N GLU A 24 -19.36 0.37 5.23
CA GLU A 24 -20.64 0.49 5.94
C GLU A 24 -21.38 -0.86 5.99
N GLN A 25 -21.53 -1.53 4.83
CA GLN A 25 -22.24 -2.82 4.73
C GLN A 25 -21.61 -3.89 5.60
N THR A 26 -20.27 -3.94 5.67
CA THR A 26 -19.55 -4.93 6.46
C THR A 26 -19.32 -4.49 7.92
N ARG A 27 -19.64 -3.23 8.26
CA ARG A 27 -19.25 -2.61 9.53
C ARG A 27 -17.76 -2.75 9.80
N ALA A 28 -16.95 -2.51 8.76
CA ALA A 28 -15.51 -2.68 8.82
C ALA A 28 -14.90 -1.98 10.03
N ARG A 29 -13.98 -2.67 10.72
CA ARG A 29 -13.24 -2.13 11.87
C ARG A 29 -12.06 -1.27 11.45
N ALA A 30 -11.53 -1.50 10.26
CA ALA A 30 -10.48 -0.72 9.64
C ALA A 30 -10.61 -0.79 8.12
N VAL A 31 -10.21 0.29 7.45
CA VAL A 31 -10.12 0.42 5.99
C VAL A 31 -8.70 0.86 5.68
N ILE A 32 -7.99 0.09 4.86
CA ILE A 32 -6.59 0.33 4.51
C ILE A 32 -6.48 0.55 3.01
N LEU A 33 -6.02 1.73 2.60
CA LEU A 33 -5.83 2.09 1.19
C LEU A 33 -4.38 1.83 0.79
N LEU A 34 -4.18 1.19 -0.36
CA LEU A 34 -2.90 0.63 -0.79
C LEU A 34 -2.12 1.53 -1.78
N GLY A 35 -2.46 2.81 -1.86
CA GLY A 35 -1.82 3.78 -2.74
C GLY A 35 -2.62 4.10 -3.99
N ASP A 36 -2.07 4.98 -4.84
CA ASP A 36 -2.69 5.54 -6.03
C ASP A 36 -4.09 6.09 -5.74
N LEU A 37 -4.11 6.98 -4.75
CA LEU A 37 -5.33 7.54 -4.17
C LEU A 37 -5.95 8.61 -5.07
N GLU A 38 -5.13 9.54 -5.55
CA GLU A 38 -5.50 10.66 -6.44
C GLU A 38 -6.79 11.41 -6.01
N PRO A 39 -6.89 11.82 -4.73
CA PRO A 39 -8.10 12.47 -4.24
C PRO A 39 -8.23 13.89 -4.81
N ALA A 40 -9.44 14.28 -5.22
CA ALA A 40 -9.74 15.62 -5.72
C ALA A 40 -9.74 16.70 -4.61
N ARG A 41 -9.93 16.29 -3.36
CA ARG A 41 -9.87 17.09 -2.13
C ARG A 41 -9.05 16.34 -1.08
N PRO A 42 -8.61 16.98 0.03
CA PRO A 42 -7.94 16.28 1.11
C PRO A 42 -8.64 14.96 1.48
N LEU A 43 -7.89 13.88 1.57
CA LEU A 43 -8.41 12.51 1.66
C LEU A 43 -9.43 12.31 2.80
N HIS A 44 -9.24 13.00 3.94
CA HIS A 44 -10.18 12.93 5.05
C HIS A 44 -11.56 13.53 4.72
N ILE A 45 -11.63 14.46 3.76
CA ILE A 45 -12.88 15.04 3.29
C ILE A 45 -13.56 14.10 2.28
N GLU A 46 -12.78 13.43 1.42
CA GLU A 46 -13.34 12.42 0.50
C GLU A 46 -13.96 11.23 1.24
N LEU A 47 -13.38 10.86 2.37
CA LEU A 47 -13.77 9.69 3.15
C LEU A 47 -14.39 10.07 4.51
N GLU A 48 -14.97 11.28 4.65
CA GLU A 48 -15.51 11.79 5.91
C GLU A 48 -16.42 10.78 6.63
N ALA A 49 -17.29 10.09 5.88
CA ALA A 49 -18.23 9.11 6.44
C ALA A 49 -17.56 7.94 7.18
N ILE A 50 -16.33 7.60 6.81
CA ILE A 50 -15.60 6.43 7.34
C ILE A 50 -14.21 6.79 7.88
N TRP A 51 -13.83 8.07 7.90
CA TRP A 51 -12.47 8.53 8.17
C TRP A 51 -11.85 7.99 9.47
N GLU A 52 -12.61 7.88 10.50
CA GLU A 52 -12.14 7.36 11.80
C GLU A 52 -11.56 5.94 11.71
N ARG A 53 -11.88 5.20 10.65
CA ARG A 53 -11.47 3.81 10.40
C ARG A 53 -10.45 3.68 9.27
N VAL A 54 -9.97 4.80 8.68
CA VAL A 54 -9.09 4.79 7.50
C VAL A 54 -7.63 4.91 7.91
N TRP A 55 -6.77 4.09 7.30
CA TRP A 55 -5.32 4.17 7.24
C TRP A 55 -4.89 4.02 5.79
N PHE A 56 -3.74 4.57 5.43
CA PHE A 56 -3.31 4.52 4.03
C PHE A 56 -1.79 4.61 3.88
N ILE A 57 -1.32 4.14 2.73
CA ILE A 57 -0.02 4.47 2.14
C ILE A 57 -0.26 5.22 0.83
N HIS A 58 0.75 5.91 0.34
CA HIS A 58 0.72 6.52 -0.99
C HIS A 58 1.22 5.55 -2.05
N GLY A 59 0.77 5.73 -3.29
CA GLY A 59 1.30 5.09 -4.48
C GLY A 59 2.14 6.04 -5.33
N ASN A 60 2.40 5.69 -6.58
CA ASN A 60 3.21 6.52 -7.47
C ASN A 60 2.43 7.69 -8.08
N HIS A 61 1.14 7.53 -8.36
CA HIS A 61 0.30 8.58 -8.94
C HIS A 61 -0.04 9.69 -7.94
N ASP A 62 0.10 9.46 -6.66
CA ASP A 62 -0.10 10.48 -5.62
C ASP A 62 0.96 11.59 -5.64
N THR A 63 1.99 11.47 -6.48
CA THR A 63 3.04 12.47 -6.70
C THR A 63 3.17 12.93 -8.15
N ASP A 64 2.21 12.62 -9.02
CA ASP A 64 2.23 13.07 -10.41
C ASP A 64 1.90 14.57 -10.51
N HIS A 65 1.04 15.07 -9.63
CA HIS A 65 0.60 16.46 -9.58
C HIS A 65 0.70 17.04 -8.17
N ALA A 66 0.91 18.37 -8.09
CA ALA A 66 0.99 19.10 -6.83
C ALA A 66 -0.27 18.97 -5.97
N ASP A 67 -1.44 18.94 -6.61
CA ASP A 67 -2.73 18.83 -5.93
C ASP A 67 -2.91 17.43 -5.32
N ASN A 68 -2.53 16.36 -6.04
CA ASN A 68 -2.55 14.99 -5.50
C ASN A 68 -1.66 14.91 -4.25
N PHE A 69 -0.43 15.45 -4.35
CA PHE A 69 0.47 15.52 -3.20
C PHE A 69 -0.15 16.27 -2.02
N ALA A 70 -0.69 17.47 -2.24
CA ALA A 70 -1.27 18.30 -1.19
C ALA A 70 -2.45 17.60 -0.49
N ASN A 71 -3.26 16.86 -1.24
CA ASN A 71 -4.42 16.14 -0.73
C ASN A 71 -4.08 14.84 0.02
N VAL A 72 -2.88 14.26 -0.23
CA VAL A 72 -2.41 13.03 0.42
C VAL A 72 -1.44 13.32 1.58
N TRP A 73 -0.59 14.37 1.47
CA TRP A 73 0.35 14.79 2.53
C TRP A 73 -0.19 15.97 3.37
N HIS A 74 -1.51 16.13 3.41
CA HIS A 74 -2.13 17.15 4.26
C HIS A 74 -1.79 16.89 5.75
N PRO A 75 -1.44 17.93 6.55
CA PRO A 75 -1.03 17.73 7.94
C PRO A 75 -2.01 16.95 8.81
N GLU A 76 -3.31 17.11 8.59
CA GLU A 76 -4.37 16.38 9.31
C GLU A 76 -4.39 14.87 9.04
N LEU A 77 -3.69 14.43 7.97
CA LEU A 77 -3.62 13.02 7.59
C LEU A 77 -2.41 12.30 8.21
N ALA A 78 -1.47 13.01 8.83
CA ALA A 78 -0.18 12.49 9.23
C ALA A 78 -0.28 11.26 10.15
N GLU A 79 -1.28 11.18 11.01
CA GLU A 79 -1.49 10.02 11.89
C GLU A 79 -2.04 8.79 11.16
N ARG A 80 -2.70 8.98 10.02
CA ARG A 80 -3.32 7.93 9.23
C ARG A 80 -2.47 7.48 8.04
N HIS A 81 -1.51 8.29 7.63
CA HIS A 81 -0.51 7.96 6.63
C HIS A 81 0.59 7.08 7.25
N ILE A 82 0.56 5.78 7.00
CA ILE A 82 1.39 4.81 7.71
C ILE A 82 2.66 4.38 6.97
N HIS A 83 3.05 5.07 5.90
CA HIS A 83 4.33 4.83 5.24
C HIS A 83 5.52 4.96 6.22
N GLY A 84 6.43 3.97 6.19
CA GLY A 84 7.65 3.94 7.01
C GLY A 84 7.42 3.62 8.49
N ARG A 85 6.25 3.16 8.91
CA ARG A 85 5.95 2.90 10.32
C ARG A 85 4.97 1.75 10.54
N VAL A 86 4.86 1.31 11.79
CA VAL A 86 3.88 0.32 12.27
C VAL A 86 2.81 1.04 13.09
N VAL A 87 1.56 0.72 12.83
CA VAL A 87 0.41 1.16 13.65
C VAL A 87 -0.31 -0.05 14.22
N THR A 88 -0.90 0.11 15.40
CA THR A 88 -1.80 -0.88 15.99
C THR A 88 -3.23 -0.45 15.74
N LEU A 89 -3.96 -1.25 14.96
CA LEU A 89 -5.37 -1.02 14.68
C LEU A 89 -6.21 -1.21 15.95
N PRO A 90 -7.44 -0.66 16.02
CA PRO A 90 -8.33 -0.83 17.19
C PRO A 90 -8.63 -2.28 17.58
N CYS A 91 -8.45 -3.23 16.66
CA CYS A 91 -8.58 -4.67 16.91
C CYS A 91 -7.31 -5.33 17.47
N GLY A 92 -6.24 -4.59 17.68
CA GLY A 92 -4.95 -5.09 18.16
C GLY A 92 -4.00 -5.57 17.06
N THR A 93 -4.44 -5.69 15.80
CA THR A 93 -3.58 -6.08 14.68
C THR A 93 -2.57 -4.97 14.38
N ARG A 94 -1.29 -5.34 14.28
CA ARG A 94 -0.21 -4.41 13.89
C ARG A 94 -0.03 -4.44 12.39
N VAL A 95 -0.07 -3.26 11.76
CA VAL A 95 0.09 -3.09 10.32
C VAL A 95 1.26 -2.16 10.06
N ALA A 96 2.21 -2.64 9.26
CA ALA A 96 3.32 -1.85 8.72
C ALA A 96 2.97 -1.37 7.31
N GLY A 97 3.40 -0.16 6.94
CA GLY A 97 3.18 0.39 5.61
C GLY A 97 4.46 0.81 4.90
N LEU A 98 4.59 0.44 3.63
CA LEU A 98 5.61 0.94 2.71
C LEU A 98 4.93 1.42 1.42
N GLY A 99 4.70 2.72 1.30
CA GLY A 99 4.15 3.35 0.09
C GLY A 99 5.21 3.64 -0.96
N GLY A 100 4.74 3.95 -2.18
CA GLY A 100 5.59 4.31 -3.30
C GLY A 100 6.13 3.13 -4.09
N VAL A 101 7.05 3.42 -5.03
CA VAL A 101 7.57 2.45 -5.99
C VAL A 101 9.09 2.52 -6.10
N PHE A 102 9.72 1.41 -6.50
CA PHE A 102 11.13 1.40 -6.88
C PHE A 102 11.33 2.15 -8.21
N ARG A 103 12.27 3.07 -8.25
CA ARG A 103 12.57 3.87 -9.44
C ARG A 103 14.05 3.83 -9.78
N GLY A 104 14.41 3.56 -11.03
CA GLY A 104 15.81 3.51 -11.50
C GLY A 104 16.61 4.80 -11.30
N ALA A 105 15.95 5.94 -11.06
CA ALA A 105 16.62 7.18 -10.65
C ALA A 105 17.14 7.16 -9.20
N VAL A 106 16.57 6.30 -8.34
CA VAL A 106 16.93 6.12 -6.94
C VAL A 106 17.54 4.73 -6.74
N TRP A 107 16.72 3.72 -6.92
CA TRP A 107 17.07 2.32 -6.81
C TRP A 107 16.01 1.45 -7.49
N TYR A 108 16.46 0.61 -8.43
CA TYR A 108 15.62 -0.42 -9.04
C TYR A 108 16.32 -1.77 -8.86
N PRO A 109 15.91 -2.56 -7.85
CA PRO A 109 16.64 -3.76 -7.45
C PRO A 109 16.87 -4.81 -8.55
N LYS A 110 15.94 -4.90 -9.51
CA LYS A 110 16.05 -5.86 -10.63
C LYS A 110 17.18 -5.55 -11.62
N ASP A 111 17.52 -4.27 -11.78
CA ASP A 111 18.53 -3.84 -12.75
C ASP A 111 19.88 -3.48 -12.12
N ALA A 112 19.86 -3.00 -10.87
CA ALA A 112 21.03 -2.53 -10.17
C ALA A 112 21.07 -3.06 -8.74
N GLN A 113 22.17 -3.73 -8.40
CA GLN A 113 22.40 -4.22 -7.03
C GLN A 113 22.62 -3.07 -6.05
N GLU A 114 23.30 -2.00 -6.49
CA GLU A 114 23.60 -0.85 -5.64
C GLU A 114 22.65 0.32 -5.93
N PRO A 115 22.05 0.90 -4.88
CA PRO A 115 21.21 2.08 -5.02
C PRO A 115 22.05 3.32 -5.36
N LYS A 116 21.50 4.20 -6.20
CA LYS A 116 22.12 5.50 -6.50
C LYS A 116 22.05 6.44 -5.29
N PHE A 117 20.99 6.32 -4.51
CA PHE A 117 20.79 7.06 -3.27
C PHE A 117 20.26 6.13 -2.18
N ARG A 118 20.90 6.13 -1.01
CA ARG A 118 20.45 5.32 0.11
C ARG A 118 19.27 5.92 0.87
N ASN A 119 19.15 7.24 0.84
CA ASN A 119 18.09 7.99 1.52
C ASN A 119 17.69 9.24 0.73
N ARG A 120 16.53 9.78 1.09
CA ARG A 120 15.97 10.97 0.46
C ARG A 120 16.83 12.23 0.66
N LYS A 121 17.53 12.34 1.77
CA LYS A 121 18.40 13.48 2.08
C LYS A 121 19.58 13.55 1.12
N ASP A 122 20.25 12.43 0.85
CA ASP A 122 21.37 12.37 -0.09
C ASP A 122 20.91 12.71 -1.51
N HIS A 123 19.76 12.22 -1.92
CA HIS A 123 19.16 12.56 -3.21
C HIS A 123 18.83 14.05 -3.29
N ALA A 124 18.26 14.65 -2.23
CA ALA A 124 17.96 16.06 -2.17
C ALA A 124 19.22 16.95 -2.28
N HIS A 125 20.38 16.50 -1.78
CA HIS A 125 21.63 17.25 -1.87
C HIS A 125 22.06 17.50 -3.33
N VAL A 126 21.86 16.52 -4.22
CA VAL A 126 22.22 16.62 -5.63
C VAL A 126 21.09 17.16 -6.51
N THR A 127 19.87 17.20 -6.01
CA THR A 127 18.73 17.79 -6.73
C THR A 127 18.91 19.31 -6.82
N PRO A 128 18.89 19.92 -8.03
CA PRO A 128 19.00 21.37 -8.19
C PRO A 128 17.91 22.10 -7.42
N ARG A 129 18.25 23.25 -6.80
CA ARG A 129 17.32 23.96 -5.90
C ARG A 129 15.98 24.32 -6.53
N GLN A 130 15.99 24.70 -7.82
CA GLN A 130 14.78 25.06 -8.58
C GLN A 130 13.87 23.87 -8.86
N ASP A 131 14.40 22.65 -8.75
CA ASP A 131 13.69 21.42 -9.05
C ASP A 131 13.18 20.70 -7.78
N ARG A 132 13.50 21.26 -6.59
CA ARG A 132 13.10 20.70 -5.31
C ARG A 132 11.64 20.99 -4.99
N TRP A 133 10.90 19.96 -4.66
CA TRP A 133 9.58 20.09 -4.05
C TRP A 133 9.72 20.22 -2.54
N GLN A 134 9.13 21.26 -1.97
CA GLN A 134 9.21 21.56 -0.53
C GLN A 134 10.65 21.51 0.05
N GLY A 135 11.62 21.96 -0.74
CA GLY A 135 13.03 22.00 -0.33
C GLY A 135 13.78 20.66 -0.33
N SER A 136 13.14 19.58 -0.82
CA SER A 136 13.69 18.23 -0.85
C SER A 136 13.97 17.75 -2.30
N VAL A 137 13.54 16.57 -2.68
CA VAL A 137 13.69 15.99 -4.02
C VAL A 137 12.60 16.52 -4.97
N HIS A 138 12.68 16.19 -6.26
CA HIS A 138 11.55 16.42 -7.18
C HIS A 138 10.27 15.80 -6.64
N LEU A 139 9.11 16.38 -6.97
CA LEU A 139 7.79 15.91 -6.52
C LEU A 139 7.62 14.40 -6.70
N LYS A 140 7.89 13.87 -7.90
CA LYS A 140 7.74 12.43 -8.19
C LYS A 140 8.59 11.50 -7.29
N HIS A 141 9.67 12.00 -6.67
CA HIS A 141 10.53 11.20 -5.81
C HIS A 141 10.09 11.20 -4.33
N TRP A 142 8.99 11.87 -4.03
CA TRP A 142 8.32 11.70 -2.74
C TRP A 142 7.64 10.32 -2.60
N SER A 143 7.33 9.68 -3.74
CA SER A 143 6.84 8.29 -3.82
C SER A 143 7.91 7.31 -4.33
N SER A 144 9.20 7.65 -4.27
CA SER A 144 10.26 6.66 -4.52
C SER A 144 10.63 5.96 -3.24
N ILE A 145 10.81 4.65 -3.30
CA ILE A 145 11.31 3.84 -2.18
C ILE A 145 12.83 4.00 -2.08
N TYR A 146 13.31 4.28 -0.87
CA TYR A 146 14.73 4.36 -0.54
C TYR A 146 15.16 3.17 0.33
N PRO A 147 16.42 2.69 0.21
CA PRO A 147 16.93 1.57 1.00
C PRO A 147 16.79 1.75 2.52
N ASP A 148 17.02 2.97 3.04
CA ASP A 148 16.92 3.24 4.47
C ASP A 148 15.50 3.08 5.02
N GLU A 149 14.46 3.27 4.20
CA GLU A 149 13.06 3.05 4.57
C GLU A 149 12.80 1.56 4.83
N LEU A 150 13.36 0.66 4.01
CA LEU A 150 13.30 -0.77 4.24
C LEU A 150 14.09 -1.18 5.48
N GLU A 151 15.29 -0.61 5.66
CA GLU A 151 16.16 -0.90 6.81
C GLU A 151 15.49 -0.49 8.14
N GLN A 152 14.83 0.68 8.16
CA GLN A 152 14.09 1.17 9.32
C GLN A 152 12.87 0.29 9.65
N LEU A 153 12.06 -0.06 8.64
CA LEU A 153 10.93 -0.95 8.84
C LEU A 153 11.36 -2.34 9.28
N ALA A 154 12.43 -2.88 8.71
CA ALA A 154 12.94 -4.22 9.03
C ALA A 154 13.42 -4.38 10.48
N ALA A 155 13.63 -3.29 11.20
CA ALA A 155 13.94 -3.30 12.64
C ALA A 155 12.68 -3.43 13.52
N LEU A 156 11.49 -3.34 12.91
CA LEU A 156 10.20 -3.38 13.60
C LEU A 156 9.52 -4.74 13.41
N GLN A 157 8.55 -5.03 14.27
CA GLN A 157 7.73 -6.25 14.19
C GLN A 157 6.29 -5.86 13.83
N SER A 158 5.66 -6.62 12.92
CA SER A 158 4.28 -6.39 12.52
C SER A 158 3.56 -7.70 12.24
N ASP A 159 2.23 -7.68 12.20
CA ASP A 159 1.41 -8.83 11.82
C ASP A 159 1.16 -8.86 10.31
N ILE A 160 0.99 -7.67 9.72
CA ILE A 160 0.72 -7.46 8.29
C ILE A 160 1.66 -6.38 7.76
N LEU A 161 2.22 -6.58 6.58
CA LEU A 161 2.92 -5.56 5.82
C LEU A 161 2.06 -5.18 4.61
N ILE A 162 1.68 -3.91 4.51
CA ILE A 162 1.09 -3.37 3.29
C ILE A 162 2.14 -2.62 2.48
N THR A 163 2.12 -2.85 1.17
CA THR A 163 3.02 -2.18 0.23
C THR A 163 2.23 -1.67 -0.97
N HIS A 164 2.74 -0.67 -1.68
CA HIS A 164 2.17 -0.35 -2.98
C HIS A 164 2.70 -1.32 -4.04
N GLU A 165 4.02 -1.56 -4.09
CA GLU A 165 4.66 -2.56 -4.95
C GLU A 165 4.38 -4.00 -4.49
N ALA A 166 4.39 -4.94 -5.45
CA ALA A 166 4.20 -6.36 -5.21
C ALA A 166 5.46 -7.05 -4.66
N PRO A 167 5.34 -8.03 -3.74
CA PRO A 167 6.41 -8.96 -3.39
C PRO A 167 6.82 -9.86 -4.57
N GLY A 168 7.90 -10.62 -4.38
CA GLY A 168 8.60 -11.40 -5.42
C GLY A 168 7.79 -12.54 -6.07
N TYR A 169 6.60 -12.87 -5.57
CA TYR A 169 5.73 -13.84 -6.24
C TYR A 169 5.15 -13.32 -7.55
N HIS A 170 4.96 -12.01 -7.67
CA HIS A 170 4.45 -11.37 -8.87
C HIS A 170 5.58 -11.17 -9.89
N GLU A 171 5.31 -11.29 -11.20
CA GLU A 171 6.32 -11.13 -12.25
C GLU A 171 7.00 -9.75 -12.22
N HIS A 172 6.24 -8.72 -11.83
CA HIS A 172 6.75 -7.36 -11.63
C HIS A 172 7.18 -7.08 -10.18
N GLY A 173 7.01 -8.04 -9.25
CA GLY A 173 7.31 -7.88 -7.82
C GLY A 173 8.80 -7.89 -7.49
N PHE A 174 9.12 -7.61 -6.22
CA PHE A 174 10.48 -7.40 -5.72
C PHE A 174 10.80 -8.31 -4.53
N ASN A 175 11.91 -9.07 -4.62
CA ASN A 175 12.41 -9.95 -3.55
C ASN A 175 12.85 -9.18 -2.30
N GLU A 176 13.16 -7.89 -2.43
CA GLU A 176 13.45 -6.99 -1.32
C GLU A 176 12.26 -6.87 -0.37
N LEU A 177 11.04 -6.90 -0.91
CA LEU A 177 9.81 -6.89 -0.11
C LEU A 177 9.58 -8.24 0.60
N ASP A 178 9.95 -9.36 -0.04
CA ASP A 178 9.95 -10.67 0.64
C ASP A 178 10.94 -10.68 1.81
N SER A 179 12.13 -10.12 1.59
CA SER A 179 13.17 -10.01 2.62
C SER A 179 12.71 -9.11 3.77
N LEU A 180 12.07 -7.99 3.46
CA LEU A 180 11.47 -7.10 4.45
C LEU A 180 10.39 -7.82 5.27
N ALA A 181 9.44 -8.48 4.60
CA ALA A 181 8.35 -9.21 5.23
C ALA A 181 8.86 -10.28 6.21
N ARG A 182 9.86 -11.08 5.78
CA ARG A 182 10.50 -12.09 6.65
C ARG A 182 11.22 -11.47 7.85
N ARG A 183 11.97 -10.39 7.67
CA ARG A 183 12.67 -9.69 8.75
C ARG A 183 11.72 -9.10 9.78
N MET A 184 10.57 -8.58 9.35
CA MET A 184 9.52 -8.06 10.21
C MET A 184 8.70 -9.16 10.90
N GLY A 185 8.81 -10.42 10.46
CA GLY A 185 8.05 -11.55 10.98
C GLY A 185 6.56 -11.47 10.68
N VAL A 186 6.19 -10.84 9.56
CA VAL A 186 4.78 -10.73 9.17
C VAL A 186 4.24 -12.07 8.69
N ARG A 187 2.95 -12.33 8.96
CA ARG A 187 2.26 -13.52 8.45
C ARG A 187 1.60 -13.28 7.08
N MET A 188 1.45 -12.01 6.70
CA MET A 188 0.73 -11.61 5.49
C MET A 188 1.31 -10.34 4.89
N THR A 189 1.36 -10.27 3.57
CA THR A 189 1.54 -9.03 2.80
C THR A 189 0.30 -8.75 1.95
N VAL A 190 -0.03 -7.45 1.79
CA VAL A 190 -1.11 -7.02 0.89
C VAL A 190 -0.62 -5.82 0.09
N HIS A 191 -0.82 -5.84 -1.25
CA HIS A 191 -0.32 -4.79 -2.13
C HIS A 191 -1.35 -4.33 -3.17
N GLY A 192 -1.13 -3.15 -3.76
CA GLY A 192 -1.82 -2.58 -4.92
C GLY A 192 -0.96 -2.61 -6.18
N HIS A 193 -0.97 -1.52 -6.94
CA HIS A 193 -0.12 -1.17 -8.08
C HIS A 193 -0.23 -2.05 -9.33
N GLN A 194 -0.27 -3.37 -9.18
CA GLN A 194 -0.29 -4.28 -10.34
C GLN A 194 -1.68 -4.43 -10.95
N HIS A 195 -2.68 -3.83 -10.32
CA HIS A 195 -4.08 -3.78 -10.74
C HIS A 195 -4.72 -5.16 -10.92
N ASP A 196 -4.16 -6.20 -10.32
CA ASP A 196 -4.67 -7.56 -10.40
C ASP A 196 -4.65 -8.28 -9.05
N ASN A 197 -5.36 -9.41 -9.01
CA ASN A 197 -5.40 -10.30 -7.86
C ASN A 197 -5.02 -11.72 -8.33
N ILE A 198 -3.72 -11.95 -8.47
CA ILE A 198 -3.20 -13.25 -8.88
C ILE A 198 -3.14 -14.18 -7.66
N ASP A 199 -3.60 -15.43 -7.83
CA ASP A 199 -3.45 -16.46 -6.79
C ASP A 199 -1.96 -16.78 -6.57
N SER A 200 -1.45 -16.38 -5.43
CA SER A 200 -0.07 -16.59 -5.00
C SER A 200 0.10 -17.79 -4.06
N SER A 201 -0.96 -18.55 -3.80
CA SER A 201 -0.98 -19.58 -2.76
C SER A 201 0.10 -20.66 -2.92
N ALA A 202 0.49 -20.96 -4.17
CA ALA A 202 1.56 -21.91 -4.46
C ALA A 202 2.96 -21.44 -3.98
N GLN A 203 3.16 -20.14 -3.74
CA GLN A 203 4.43 -19.56 -3.29
C GLN A 203 4.52 -19.34 -1.77
N TRP A 204 3.42 -19.40 -1.03
CA TRP A 204 3.36 -19.00 0.38
C TRP A 204 4.35 -19.76 1.27
N ASP A 205 4.48 -21.07 1.09
CA ASP A 205 5.43 -21.89 1.86
C ASP A 205 6.89 -21.46 1.60
N ALA A 206 7.24 -21.19 0.34
CA ALA A 206 8.59 -20.75 -0.03
C ALA A 206 8.86 -19.30 0.44
N GLN A 207 7.86 -18.43 0.41
CA GLN A 207 7.96 -17.05 0.91
C GLN A 207 8.03 -16.99 2.43
N GLY A 208 7.35 -17.91 3.14
CA GLY A 208 7.22 -17.92 4.60
C GLY A 208 6.11 -17.00 5.13
N PHE A 209 5.26 -16.47 4.25
CA PHE A 209 4.08 -15.64 4.55
C PHE A 209 3.08 -15.70 3.39
N LYS A 210 1.83 -15.28 3.66
CA LYS A 210 0.81 -15.19 2.62
C LYS A 210 0.90 -13.84 1.91
N SER A 211 0.76 -13.82 0.58
CA SER A 211 0.75 -12.59 -0.22
C SER A 211 -0.60 -12.44 -0.93
N PHE A 212 -1.09 -11.20 -1.00
CA PHE A 212 -2.35 -10.87 -1.68
C PHE A 212 -2.20 -9.58 -2.48
N GLY A 213 -2.57 -9.62 -3.75
CA GLY A 213 -2.80 -8.43 -4.57
C GLY A 213 -4.25 -7.97 -4.44
N VAL A 214 -4.48 -6.66 -4.47
CA VAL A 214 -5.82 -6.10 -4.57
C VAL A 214 -5.90 -5.34 -5.89
N GLY A 215 -6.76 -5.80 -6.79
CA GLY A 215 -6.87 -5.25 -8.13
C GLY A 215 -7.39 -3.82 -8.16
N LEU A 216 -7.32 -3.19 -9.35
CA LEU A 216 -7.77 -1.81 -9.58
C LEU A 216 -9.20 -1.60 -9.08
N ARG A 217 -9.38 -0.70 -8.11
CA ARG A 217 -10.65 -0.44 -7.42
C ARG A 217 -11.26 -1.67 -6.74
N GLY A 218 -10.43 -2.66 -6.44
CA GLY A 218 -10.83 -3.85 -5.70
C GLY A 218 -10.94 -3.58 -4.20
N VAL A 219 -11.74 -4.40 -3.52
CA VAL A 219 -11.83 -4.43 -2.05
C VAL A 219 -11.74 -5.85 -1.57
N MET A 220 -10.74 -6.12 -0.74
CA MET A 220 -10.51 -7.41 -0.08
C MET A 220 -10.79 -7.27 1.42
N ALA A 221 -11.47 -8.25 1.99
CA ALA A 221 -11.75 -8.32 3.41
C ALA A 221 -10.93 -9.39 4.11
N LEU A 222 -10.36 -9.05 5.24
CA LEU A 222 -9.76 -9.97 6.19
C LEU A 222 -10.69 -10.11 7.40
N ASP A 223 -11.33 -11.26 7.51
CA ASP A 223 -12.16 -11.60 8.66
C ASP A 223 -11.24 -12.10 9.79
N ALA A 224 -11.04 -11.25 10.78
CA ALA A 224 -10.27 -11.59 11.97
C ALA A 224 -11.21 -12.06 13.09
N GLN A 225 -11.46 -13.35 13.16
CA GLN A 225 -11.93 -14.00 14.40
C GLN A 225 -10.72 -14.58 15.13
N ALA A 226 -10.62 -14.32 16.43
CA ALA A 226 -9.41 -14.58 17.22
C ALA A 226 -9.02 -16.06 17.37
N GLN A 227 -9.74 -17.02 16.80
CA GLN A 227 -9.53 -18.46 16.97
C GLN A 227 -9.67 -19.30 15.70
N GLU A 228 -9.99 -18.67 14.54
CA GLU A 228 -10.11 -19.36 13.27
C GLU A 228 -8.97 -18.95 12.33
N PRO A 229 -8.58 -19.81 11.37
CA PRO A 229 -7.65 -19.40 10.31
C PRO A 229 -8.20 -18.15 9.62
N GLU A 230 -7.36 -17.13 9.48
CA GLU A 230 -7.74 -15.88 8.83
C GLU A 230 -8.35 -16.15 7.46
N GLN A 231 -9.59 -15.73 7.27
CA GLN A 231 -10.29 -15.85 6.01
C GLN A 231 -10.17 -14.54 5.23
N VAL A 232 -9.61 -14.66 4.03
CA VAL A 232 -9.54 -13.56 3.07
C VAL A 232 -10.61 -13.80 2.02
N ARG A 233 -11.39 -12.77 1.72
CA ARG A 233 -12.42 -12.81 0.67
C ARG A 233 -12.45 -11.51 -0.13
N THR A 234 -12.67 -11.62 -1.42
CA THR A 234 -12.88 -10.47 -2.29
C THR A 234 -14.32 -9.99 -2.14
N LEU A 235 -14.50 -8.71 -1.79
CA LEU A 235 -15.82 -8.06 -1.72
C LEU A 235 -16.17 -7.34 -3.00
N VAL A 236 -15.19 -6.64 -3.59
CA VAL A 236 -15.31 -5.97 -4.88
C VAL A 236 -14.17 -6.50 -5.75
N VAL A 237 -14.51 -7.11 -6.86
CA VAL A 237 -13.53 -7.60 -7.86
C VAL A 237 -12.89 -6.39 -8.53
N GLY A 238 -11.57 -6.43 -8.73
CA GLY A 238 -10.88 -5.36 -9.44
C GLY A 238 -11.33 -5.24 -10.90
N MET A 239 -11.38 -4.03 -11.43
CA MET A 239 -11.90 -3.77 -12.80
C MET A 239 -11.16 -4.57 -13.88
N LEU A 240 -9.84 -4.75 -13.76
CA LEU A 240 -9.08 -5.52 -14.73
C LEU A 240 -9.28 -7.03 -14.57
N ASP A 241 -9.51 -7.51 -13.35
CA ASP A 241 -9.82 -8.91 -13.07
C ASP A 241 -11.18 -9.28 -13.64
N GLU A 242 -12.17 -8.38 -13.60
CA GLU A 242 -13.47 -8.58 -14.28
C GLU A 242 -13.31 -8.72 -15.79
N VAL A 243 -12.47 -7.88 -16.41
CA VAL A 243 -12.19 -7.93 -17.85
C VAL A 243 -11.48 -9.23 -18.22
N ARG A 244 -10.50 -9.69 -17.42
CA ARG A 244 -9.79 -10.95 -17.62
C ARG A 244 -10.75 -12.14 -17.52
N ALA A 245 -11.55 -12.22 -16.45
CA ALA A 245 -12.55 -13.28 -16.27
C ALA A 245 -13.61 -13.32 -17.38
N GLY A 246 -13.95 -12.18 -17.97
CA GLY A 246 -14.83 -12.09 -19.14
C GLY A 246 -14.20 -12.62 -20.43
N ARG A 247 -12.87 -12.55 -20.58
CA ARG A 247 -12.14 -13.08 -21.76
C ARG A 247 -11.92 -14.60 -21.71
N GLU A 248 -11.81 -15.16 -20.54
CA GLU A 248 -11.66 -16.62 -20.36
C GLU A 248 -12.96 -17.41 -20.62
N LYS A 249 -14.08 -16.70 -20.76
CA LYS A 249 -15.40 -17.31 -21.05
C LYS A 249 -15.77 -17.37 -22.54
N TRP A 250 -14.84 -17.02 -23.44
CA TRP A 250 -14.98 -17.11 -24.91
C TRP A 250 -13.87 -17.99 -25.48
#